data_8909e91340030ce3e15dc905c3888ad4
#
_entry.id   8909e91340030ce3e15dc905c3888ad4
#
_cell.length_a   1.000
_cell.length_b   1.000
_cell.length_c   1.000
_cell.angle_alpha   90.00
_cell.angle_beta   90.00
_cell.angle_gamma   90.00
#
_symmetry.space_group_name_H-M   'P 1'
#
loop_
_entity.id
_entity.type
_entity.pdbx_description
1 polymer ?
#
loop_
_entity_poly.entity_id
_entity_poly.type
_entity_poly.pdbx_seq_one_letter_code
_entity_poly.pdbx_strand_id
1 'polypeptide(L)'
;MSGGTEMAGRFHGRRVLVVGGAHGIGAACAARFARDGAQVAVADLDVEAARATVEKLEGSDAGQDVAVQMDMTDRSSVDAAVAEVVEHLGGLDVLANVAGGDDTGYPPFEDLDDETWARMLDWNLLGAVRTIRAALPHLRASDHGAVVSVSSVNALMAFGGPPYSAAKLGLLAVTKNLATEFAADGIRVNAVAPGTVRTRVWGEDGKDSEQMRHMYPLGRVGEPEDIAAAVAFLASDDASWITGHTLPVDGGVLLRGPGPGTLG
;
A
#
# COMPACT_ATOMS: atom_id res chain seq x y z
N MET A 1 4.70 34.74 -27.39
CA MET A 1 4.76 33.28 -27.38
C MET A 1 5.22 32.88 -25.99
N SER A 2 4.27 32.71 -25.08
CA SER A 2 4.55 32.23 -23.70
C SER A 2 4.64 30.70 -23.78
N GLY A 3 5.87 30.18 -23.82
CA GLY A 3 6.11 28.78 -23.57
C GLY A 3 5.74 28.48 -22.11
N GLY A 4 4.55 27.95 -21.89
CA GLY A 4 4.20 27.34 -20.62
C GLY A 4 5.13 26.14 -20.43
N THR A 5 6.04 26.24 -19.50
CA THR A 5 6.78 25.07 -18.99
C THR A 5 5.69 24.21 -18.31
N GLU A 6 5.26 23.16 -19.00
CA GLU A 6 4.45 22.11 -18.39
C GLU A 6 5.24 21.63 -17.18
N MET A 7 4.72 21.82 -15.99
CA MET A 7 5.40 21.36 -14.78
C MET A 7 5.47 19.85 -14.86
N ALA A 8 6.67 19.29 -14.92
CA ALA A 8 6.89 17.86 -14.90
C ALA A 8 6.11 17.25 -13.71
N GLY A 9 5.45 16.12 -13.95
CA GLY A 9 4.68 15.43 -12.92
C GLY A 9 5.58 15.10 -11.71
N ARG A 10 4.98 14.99 -10.52
CA ARG A 10 5.67 14.73 -9.24
C ARG A 10 6.60 13.52 -9.28
N PHE A 11 6.29 12.53 -10.13
CA PHE A 11 7.05 11.29 -10.31
C PHE A 11 7.68 11.16 -11.70
N HIS A 12 7.85 12.28 -12.41
CA HIS A 12 8.45 12.24 -13.73
C HIS A 12 9.83 11.55 -13.70
N GLY A 13 10.00 10.52 -14.55
CA GLY A 13 11.22 9.72 -14.63
C GLY A 13 11.45 8.75 -13.45
N ARG A 14 10.47 8.57 -12.54
CA ARG A 14 10.55 7.61 -11.42
C ARG A 14 9.97 6.26 -11.83
N ARG A 15 10.55 5.22 -11.27
CA ARG A 15 10.18 3.82 -11.48
C ARG A 15 9.52 3.29 -10.21
N VAL A 16 8.28 2.89 -10.32
CA VAL A 16 7.43 2.54 -9.19
C VAL A 16 6.94 1.10 -9.32
N LEU A 17 7.13 0.30 -8.28
CA LEU A 17 6.50 -1.01 -8.13
C LEU A 17 5.32 -0.90 -7.15
N VAL A 18 4.13 -1.27 -7.61
CA VAL A 18 2.92 -1.39 -6.79
C VAL A 18 2.59 -2.87 -6.63
N VAL A 19 2.75 -3.40 -5.41
CA VAL A 19 2.42 -4.79 -5.05
C VAL A 19 0.98 -4.86 -4.55
N GLY A 20 0.16 -5.75 -5.14
CA GLY A 20 -1.29 -5.78 -4.93
C GLY A 20 -2.01 -4.73 -5.75
N GLY A 21 -1.50 -4.47 -6.97
CA GLY A 21 -1.95 -3.36 -7.81
C GLY A 21 -3.12 -3.67 -8.74
N ALA A 22 -3.65 -4.90 -8.75
CA ALA A 22 -4.72 -5.29 -9.65
C ALA A 22 -6.07 -4.63 -9.34
N HIS A 23 -6.33 -4.28 -8.09
CA HIS A 23 -7.65 -3.82 -7.66
C HIS A 23 -7.61 -2.75 -6.55
N GLY A 24 -8.74 -2.08 -6.35
CA GLY A 24 -9.01 -1.23 -5.19
C GLY A 24 -7.91 -0.19 -4.91
N ILE A 25 -7.36 -0.17 -3.69
CA ILE A 25 -6.32 0.78 -3.29
C ILE A 25 -5.08 0.66 -4.18
N GLY A 26 -4.67 -0.57 -4.54
CA GLY A 26 -3.47 -0.78 -5.36
C GLY A 26 -3.63 -0.24 -6.78
N ALA A 27 -4.77 -0.51 -7.43
CA ALA A 27 -5.07 0.04 -8.76
C ALA A 27 -5.14 1.59 -8.72
N ALA A 28 -5.72 2.17 -7.67
CA ALA A 28 -5.74 3.62 -7.49
C ALA A 28 -4.33 4.20 -7.26
N CYS A 29 -3.45 3.48 -6.53
CA CYS A 29 -2.05 3.87 -6.38
C CYS A 29 -1.31 3.84 -7.73
N ALA A 30 -1.47 2.76 -8.51
CA ALA A 30 -0.86 2.65 -9.83
C ALA A 30 -1.31 3.80 -10.75
N ALA A 31 -2.62 4.04 -10.81
CA ALA A 31 -3.18 5.14 -11.60
C ALA A 31 -2.70 6.52 -11.11
N ARG A 32 -2.52 6.71 -9.81
CA ARG A 32 -2.01 7.96 -9.25
C ARG A 32 -0.56 8.18 -9.64
N PHE A 33 0.31 7.18 -9.49
CA PHE A 33 1.71 7.29 -9.86
C PHE A 33 1.90 7.55 -11.36
N ALA A 34 1.19 6.81 -12.23
CA ALA A 34 1.23 7.01 -13.68
C ALA A 34 0.81 8.43 -14.07
N ARG A 35 -0.33 8.90 -13.55
CA ARG A 35 -0.82 10.29 -13.81
C ARG A 35 0.16 11.36 -13.34
N ASP A 36 0.93 11.09 -12.27
CA ASP A 36 1.95 11.99 -11.76
C ASP A 36 3.32 11.79 -12.49
N GLY A 37 3.36 10.99 -13.59
CA GLY A 37 4.49 10.87 -14.53
C GLY A 37 5.47 9.72 -14.25
N ALA A 38 5.14 8.76 -13.38
CA ALA A 38 5.96 7.59 -13.13
C ALA A 38 5.82 6.52 -14.23
N GLN A 39 6.86 5.70 -14.40
CA GLN A 39 6.78 4.37 -14.99
C GLN A 39 6.34 3.39 -13.91
N VAL A 40 5.28 2.62 -14.15
CA VAL A 40 4.63 1.81 -13.12
C VAL A 40 4.67 0.33 -13.47
N ALA A 41 5.19 -0.47 -12.55
CA ALA A 41 5.00 -1.91 -12.54
C ALA A 41 3.87 -2.27 -11.57
N VAL A 42 2.90 -3.02 -12.04
CA VAL A 42 1.78 -3.55 -11.26
C VAL A 42 2.01 -5.03 -11.00
N ALA A 43 2.31 -5.40 -9.76
CA ALA A 43 2.49 -6.80 -9.37
C ALA A 43 1.27 -7.30 -8.59
N ASP A 44 0.76 -8.45 -8.97
CA ASP A 44 -0.38 -9.09 -8.29
C ASP A 44 -0.35 -10.61 -8.49
N LEU A 45 -1.04 -11.35 -7.63
CA LEU A 45 -1.27 -12.78 -7.82
C LEU A 45 -2.12 -13.03 -9.08
N ASP A 46 -3.12 -12.16 -9.30
CA ASP A 46 -3.97 -12.14 -10.51
C ASP A 46 -3.33 -11.23 -11.58
N VAL A 47 -2.44 -11.81 -12.38
CA VAL A 47 -1.72 -11.08 -13.42
C VAL A 47 -2.64 -10.55 -14.52
N GLU A 48 -3.75 -11.21 -14.82
CA GLU A 48 -4.69 -10.73 -15.84
C GLU A 48 -5.41 -9.46 -15.37
N ALA A 49 -5.81 -9.42 -14.10
CA ALA A 49 -6.36 -8.21 -13.51
C ALA A 49 -5.30 -7.09 -13.41
N ALA A 50 -4.04 -7.43 -13.13
CA ALA A 50 -2.93 -6.48 -13.15
C ALA A 50 -2.72 -5.88 -14.56
N ARG A 51 -2.79 -6.70 -15.63
CA ARG A 51 -2.75 -6.24 -17.03
C ARG A 51 -3.89 -5.29 -17.35
N ALA A 52 -5.12 -5.65 -16.94
CA ALA A 52 -6.28 -4.78 -17.12
C ALA A 52 -6.16 -3.44 -16.35
N THR A 53 -5.39 -3.41 -15.27
CA THR A 53 -5.06 -2.16 -14.57
C THR A 53 -4.04 -1.35 -15.38
N VAL A 54 -2.95 -1.97 -15.83
CA VAL A 54 -1.90 -1.31 -16.64
C VAL A 54 -2.50 -0.68 -17.91
N GLU A 55 -3.39 -1.40 -18.61
CA GLU A 55 -4.06 -0.89 -19.83
C GLU A 55 -4.87 0.40 -19.61
N LYS A 56 -5.24 0.71 -18.37
CA LYS A 56 -6.03 1.89 -17.99
C LYS A 56 -5.17 3.03 -17.42
N LEU A 57 -3.85 2.83 -17.30
CA LEU A 57 -2.98 3.87 -16.79
C LEU A 57 -2.85 5.00 -17.82
N GLU A 58 -2.91 6.22 -17.33
CA GLU A 58 -2.78 7.45 -18.10
C GLU A 58 -1.63 8.28 -17.52
N GLY A 59 -0.85 8.94 -18.37
CA GLY A 59 0.19 9.88 -17.95
C GLY A 59 1.62 9.34 -17.99
N SER A 60 1.84 8.04 -18.09
CA SER A 60 3.13 7.44 -18.42
C SER A 60 3.33 7.40 -19.94
N ASP A 61 4.58 7.30 -20.39
CA ASP A 61 4.87 7.06 -21.81
C ASP A 61 4.32 5.67 -22.21
N ALA A 62 3.51 5.64 -23.26
CA ALA A 62 2.83 4.42 -23.70
C ALA A 62 3.82 3.25 -23.90
N GLY A 63 3.57 2.12 -23.23
CA GLY A 63 4.36 0.89 -23.34
C GLY A 63 5.52 0.77 -22.34
N GLN A 64 5.64 1.66 -21.37
CA GLN A 64 6.66 1.58 -20.32
C GLN A 64 6.13 0.96 -19.02
N ASP A 65 4.81 0.88 -18.85
CA ASP A 65 4.20 0.21 -17.71
C ASP A 65 4.08 -1.30 -17.94
N VAL A 66 4.20 -2.09 -16.87
CA VAL A 66 4.21 -3.55 -16.95
C VAL A 66 3.37 -4.19 -15.86
N ALA A 67 2.73 -5.32 -16.18
CA ALA A 67 2.06 -6.19 -15.22
C ALA A 67 2.89 -7.45 -15.00
N VAL A 68 3.13 -7.80 -13.73
CA VAL A 68 3.96 -8.95 -13.34
C VAL A 68 3.20 -9.82 -12.35
N GLN A 69 3.29 -11.15 -12.52
CA GLN A 69 2.73 -12.07 -11.54
C GLN A 69 3.60 -12.14 -10.29
N MET A 70 2.98 -11.99 -9.11
CA MET A 70 3.69 -12.09 -7.82
C MET A 70 2.81 -12.73 -6.75
N ASP A 71 3.26 -13.85 -6.21
CA ASP A 71 2.74 -14.38 -4.95
C ASP A 71 3.67 -13.92 -3.80
N MET A 72 3.19 -12.98 -2.99
CA MET A 72 3.99 -12.43 -1.89
C MET A 72 4.21 -13.43 -0.73
N THR A 73 3.50 -14.56 -0.73
CA THR A 73 3.72 -15.64 0.25
C THR A 73 4.84 -16.59 -0.17
N ASP A 74 5.22 -16.59 -1.45
CA ASP A 74 6.35 -17.34 -1.99
C ASP A 74 7.55 -16.42 -2.28
N ARG A 75 8.64 -16.65 -1.56
CA ARG A 75 9.87 -15.90 -1.73
C ARG A 75 10.43 -15.94 -3.15
N SER A 76 10.40 -17.11 -3.78
CA SER A 76 10.95 -17.28 -5.14
C SER A 76 10.13 -16.51 -6.18
N SER A 77 8.81 -16.48 -6.02
CA SER A 77 7.92 -15.66 -6.83
C SER A 77 8.22 -14.17 -6.67
N VAL A 78 8.43 -13.71 -5.43
CA VAL A 78 8.77 -12.29 -5.16
C VAL A 78 10.12 -11.92 -5.78
N ASP A 79 11.16 -12.75 -5.56
CA ASP A 79 12.51 -12.48 -6.09
C ASP A 79 12.49 -12.43 -7.63
N ALA A 80 11.77 -13.36 -8.30
CA ALA A 80 11.62 -13.38 -9.75
C ALA A 80 10.85 -12.17 -10.29
N ALA A 81 9.72 -11.83 -9.66
CA ALA A 81 8.89 -10.69 -10.08
C ALA A 81 9.63 -9.35 -9.94
N VAL A 82 10.38 -9.14 -8.83
CA VAL A 82 11.18 -7.91 -8.67
C VAL A 82 12.28 -7.85 -9.72
N ALA A 83 12.94 -8.97 -10.05
CA ALA A 83 13.95 -9.00 -11.11
C ALA A 83 13.37 -8.62 -12.47
N GLU A 84 12.19 -9.18 -12.84
CA GLU A 84 11.47 -8.85 -14.06
C GLU A 84 11.11 -7.36 -14.13
N VAL A 85 10.59 -6.80 -13.04
CA VAL A 85 10.27 -5.35 -12.93
C VAL A 85 11.51 -4.50 -13.16
N VAL A 86 12.61 -4.83 -12.51
CA VAL A 86 13.86 -4.06 -12.61
C VAL A 86 14.46 -4.15 -14.00
N GLU A 87 14.40 -5.33 -14.65
CA GLU A 87 14.85 -5.50 -16.03
C GLU A 87 14.01 -4.63 -16.98
N HIS A 88 12.68 -4.60 -16.80
CA HIS A 88 11.78 -3.83 -17.65
C HIS A 88 11.92 -2.32 -17.46
N LEU A 89 11.93 -1.84 -16.20
CA LEU A 89 11.98 -0.41 -15.89
C LEU A 89 13.40 0.18 -15.86
N GLY A 90 14.43 -0.66 -15.88
CA GLY A 90 15.83 -0.23 -15.75
C GLY A 90 16.24 0.19 -14.35
N GLY A 91 15.47 -0.19 -13.32
CA GLY A 91 15.73 0.10 -11.91
C GLY A 91 14.45 0.24 -11.09
N LEU A 92 14.59 0.72 -9.83
CA LEU A 92 13.43 0.92 -8.93
C LEU A 92 13.70 2.08 -7.97
N ASP A 93 12.77 3.03 -7.90
CA ASP A 93 12.85 4.20 -7.02
C ASP A 93 11.83 4.12 -5.87
N VAL A 94 10.66 3.54 -6.12
CA VAL A 94 9.57 3.47 -5.14
C VAL A 94 8.97 2.06 -5.09
N LEU A 95 8.83 1.53 -3.86
CA LEU A 95 8.04 0.34 -3.57
C LEU A 95 6.78 0.72 -2.79
N ALA A 96 5.61 0.51 -3.37
CA ALA A 96 4.32 0.63 -2.71
C ALA A 96 3.78 -0.77 -2.38
N ASN A 97 3.88 -1.22 -1.13
CA ASN A 97 3.32 -2.47 -0.63
C ASN A 97 1.86 -2.27 -0.24
N VAL A 98 0.95 -2.60 -1.14
CA VAL A 98 -0.51 -2.46 -0.93
C VAL A 98 -1.16 -3.80 -0.64
N ALA A 99 -0.62 -4.90 -1.19
CA ALA A 99 -1.17 -6.24 -1.04
C ALA A 99 -1.36 -6.62 0.44
N GLY A 100 -2.44 -7.33 0.69
CA GLY A 100 -2.86 -7.78 2.00
C GLY A 100 -4.38 -7.73 2.12
N GLY A 101 -4.90 -8.35 3.14
CA GLY A 101 -6.33 -8.40 3.40
C GLY A 101 -6.64 -9.09 4.70
N ASP A 102 -7.91 -9.02 5.07
CA ASP A 102 -8.44 -9.67 6.26
C ASP A 102 -9.45 -10.75 5.87
N ASP A 103 -9.53 -11.80 6.66
CA ASP A 103 -10.62 -12.75 6.56
C ASP A 103 -11.85 -12.17 7.25
N THR A 104 -13.02 -12.44 6.70
CA THR A 104 -14.27 -12.10 7.35
C THR A 104 -14.79 -13.30 8.15
N GLY A 105 -15.40 -13.04 9.31
CA GLY A 105 -16.10 -14.09 10.05
C GLY A 105 -15.19 -14.98 10.88
N TYR A 106 -14.18 -14.42 11.57
CA TYR A 106 -13.39 -15.17 12.54
C TYR A 106 -14.29 -15.83 13.61
N PRO A 107 -13.98 -17.07 13.99
CA PRO A 107 -14.62 -17.71 15.13
C PRO A 107 -14.27 -16.97 16.44
N PRO A 108 -14.90 -17.32 17.58
CA PRO A 108 -14.43 -16.89 18.90
C PRO A 108 -12.93 -17.16 19.08
N PHE A 109 -12.26 -16.34 19.89
CA PHE A 109 -10.81 -16.39 20.06
C PHE A 109 -10.28 -17.77 20.47
N GLU A 110 -11.02 -18.48 21.32
CA GLU A 110 -10.70 -19.84 21.79
C GLU A 110 -10.73 -20.91 20.71
N ASP A 111 -11.45 -20.65 19.60
CA ASP A 111 -11.58 -21.56 18.46
C ASP A 111 -10.70 -21.14 17.27
N LEU A 112 -9.95 -20.05 17.40
CA LEU A 112 -9.11 -19.50 16.34
C LEU A 112 -7.78 -20.26 16.30
N ASP A 113 -7.59 -21.07 15.26
CA ASP A 113 -6.44 -21.94 15.11
C ASP A 113 -5.13 -21.24 14.75
N ASP A 114 -4.01 -21.93 15.03
CA ASP A 114 -2.67 -21.44 14.76
C ASP A 114 -2.40 -21.27 13.24
N GLU A 115 -3.08 -22.04 12.39
CA GLU A 115 -2.94 -21.97 10.93
C GLU A 115 -3.47 -20.64 10.39
N THR A 116 -4.61 -20.17 10.90
CA THR A 116 -5.17 -18.86 10.59
C THR A 116 -4.23 -17.75 11.03
N TRP A 117 -3.63 -17.86 12.22
CA TRP A 117 -2.61 -16.92 12.70
C TRP A 117 -1.40 -16.89 11.78
N ALA A 118 -0.84 -18.06 11.46
CA ALA A 118 0.34 -18.19 10.61
C ALA A 118 0.09 -17.60 9.21
N ARG A 119 -1.05 -17.92 8.60
CA ARG A 119 -1.45 -17.42 7.29
C ARG A 119 -1.63 -15.91 7.26
N MET A 120 -2.28 -15.30 8.26
CA MET A 120 -2.46 -13.85 8.34
C MET A 120 -1.14 -13.11 8.54
N LEU A 121 -0.25 -13.64 9.37
CA LEU A 121 1.09 -13.10 9.57
C LEU A 121 1.94 -13.26 8.30
N ASP A 122 1.88 -14.40 7.64
CA ASP A 122 2.64 -14.65 6.42
C ASP A 122 2.21 -13.68 5.30
N TRP A 123 0.91 -13.58 5.06
CA TRP A 123 0.38 -12.73 4.02
C TRP A 123 0.60 -11.24 4.31
N ASN A 124 0.18 -10.74 5.48
CA ASN A 124 0.10 -9.30 5.76
C ASN A 124 1.39 -8.68 6.32
N LEU A 125 2.32 -9.50 6.83
CA LEU A 125 3.58 -9.02 7.40
C LEU A 125 4.78 -9.57 6.63
N LEU A 126 4.95 -10.90 6.58
CA LEU A 126 6.15 -11.49 5.95
C LEU A 126 6.18 -11.27 4.45
N GLY A 127 5.03 -11.21 3.78
CA GLY A 127 4.95 -10.85 2.36
C GLY A 127 5.55 -9.48 2.10
N ALA A 128 5.18 -8.46 2.87
CA ALA A 128 5.77 -7.12 2.76
C ALA A 128 7.28 -7.12 3.07
N VAL A 129 7.73 -7.92 4.03
CA VAL A 129 9.17 -8.07 4.32
C VAL A 129 9.92 -8.70 3.15
N ARG A 130 9.34 -9.70 2.48
CA ARG A 130 9.94 -10.34 1.29
C ARG A 130 10.10 -9.33 0.16
N THR A 131 9.04 -8.57 -0.15
CA THR A 131 9.08 -7.55 -1.23
C THR A 131 10.08 -6.44 -0.94
N ILE A 132 10.14 -5.93 0.29
CA ILE A 132 11.14 -4.92 0.70
C ILE A 132 12.57 -5.48 0.52
N ARG A 133 12.81 -6.72 0.97
CA ARG A 133 14.12 -7.36 0.87
C ARG A 133 14.57 -7.53 -0.58
N ALA A 134 13.69 -7.98 -1.46
CA ALA A 134 13.98 -8.13 -2.88
C ALA A 134 14.23 -6.78 -3.58
N ALA A 135 13.46 -5.75 -3.23
CA ALA A 135 13.59 -4.41 -3.80
C ALA A 135 14.81 -3.63 -3.28
N LEU A 136 15.31 -3.94 -2.07
CA LEU A 136 16.32 -3.14 -1.36
C LEU A 136 17.60 -2.84 -2.16
N PRO A 137 18.22 -3.80 -2.89
CA PRO A 137 19.42 -3.49 -3.68
C PRO A 137 19.18 -2.41 -4.75
N HIS A 138 17.97 -2.37 -5.31
CA HIS A 138 17.59 -1.45 -6.37
C HIS A 138 17.20 -0.08 -5.81
N LEU A 139 16.54 -0.04 -4.65
CA LEU A 139 16.25 1.19 -3.91
C LEU A 139 17.55 1.87 -3.44
N ARG A 140 18.57 1.09 -3.05
CA ARG A 140 19.93 1.62 -2.71
C ARG A 140 20.66 2.22 -3.89
N ALA A 141 20.37 1.76 -5.09
CA ALA A 141 20.95 2.28 -6.32
C ALA A 141 20.23 3.53 -6.85
N SER A 142 19.16 3.94 -6.18
CA SER A 142 18.34 5.11 -6.53
C SER A 142 18.66 6.31 -5.63
N ASP A 143 18.66 7.51 -6.21
CA ASP A 143 18.75 8.77 -5.45
C ASP A 143 17.40 9.14 -4.78
N HIS A 144 16.36 8.34 -4.98
CA HIS A 144 14.97 8.64 -4.61
C HIS A 144 14.27 7.49 -3.85
N GLY A 145 15.08 6.61 -3.22
CA GLY A 145 14.59 5.40 -2.57
C GLY A 145 13.46 5.66 -1.57
N ALA A 146 12.27 5.09 -1.83
CA ALA A 146 11.15 5.17 -0.90
C ALA A 146 10.35 3.86 -0.85
N VAL A 147 9.96 3.48 0.37
CA VAL A 147 9.02 2.38 0.65
C VAL A 147 7.81 2.94 1.37
N VAL A 148 6.62 2.66 0.85
CA VAL A 148 5.35 2.98 1.52
C VAL A 148 4.51 1.71 1.62
N SER A 149 4.19 1.30 2.85
CA SER A 149 3.37 0.10 3.10
C SER A 149 1.96 0.47 3.56
N VAL A 150 0.96 -0.27 3.07
CA VAL A 150 -0.43 -0.09 3.52
C VAL A 150 -0.70 -1.00 4.71
N SER A 151 -0.83 -0.39 5.88
CA SER A 151 -1.26 -1.02 7.13
C SER A 151 -2.80 -0.93 7.27
N SER A 152 -3.30 -0.62 8.45
CA SER A 152 -4.72 -0.46 8.76
C SER A 152 -4.91 0.28 10.10
N VAL A 153 -6.07 0.89 10.30
CA VAL A 153 -6.48 1.35 11.65
C VAL A 153 -6.57 0.22 12.66
N ASN A 154 -6.73 -1.04 12.20
CA ASN A 154 -6.68 -2.24 13.06
C ASN A 154 -5.34 -2.38 13.80
N ALA A 155 -4.26 -1.78 13.30
CA ALA A 155 -2.97 -1.71 13.99
C ALA A 155 -2.94 -0.67 15.12
N LEU A 156 -3.91 0.25 15.15
CA LEU A 156 -3.92 1.42 16.04
C LEU A 156 -5.10 1.43 17.04
N MET A 157 -6.14 0.66 16.75
CA MET A 157 -7.31 0.51 17.62
C MET A 157 -7.91 -0.89 17.49
N ALA A 158 -8.74 -1.29 18.44
CA ALA A 158 -9.51 -2.53 18.37
C ALA A 158 -10.65 -2.38 17.33
N PHE A 159 -10.47 -3.00 16.19
CA PHE A 159 -11.43 -2.96 15.06
C PHE A 159 -11.84 -4.36 14.58
N GLY A 160 -11.46 -5.42 15.30
CA GLY A 160 -11.68 -6.83 14.96
C GLY A 160 -10.48 -7.48 14.29
N GLY A 161 -10.61 -8.77 13.94
CA GLY A 161 -9.58 -9.54 13.25
C GLY A 161 -8.23 -9.61 14.01
N PRO A 162 -8.14 -10.31 15.18
CA PRO A 162 -6.92 -10.29 15.98
C PRO A 162 -5.64 -10.69 15.23
N PRO A 163 -5.61 -11.74 14.35
CA PRO A 163 -4.41 -12.08 13.59
C PRO A 163 -4.03 -11.00 12.57
N TYR A 164 -5.02 -10.44 11.88
CA TYR A 164 -4.81 -9.33 10.94
C TYR A 164 -4.28 -8.09 11.66
N SER A 165 -4.90 -7.71 12.78
CA SER A 165 -4.48 -6.57 13.60
C SER A 165 -3.02 -6.72 14.07
N ALA A 166 -2.65 -7.93 14.53
CA ALA A 166 -1.28 -8.24 14.94
C ALA A 166 -0.29 -8.12 13.77
N ALA A 167 -0.63 -8.63 12.58
CA ALA A 167 0.20 -8.52 11.39
C ALA A 167 0.40 -7.06 10.97
N LYS A 168 -0.69 -6.27 10.95
CA LYS A 168 -0.63 -4.84 10.56
C LYS A 168 0.08 -3.99 11.61
N LEU A 169 0.01 -4.32 12.91
CA LEU A 169 0.82 -3.70 13.95
C LEU A 169 2.30 -4.08 13.80
N GLY A 170 2.61 -5.35 13.51
CA GLY A 170 3.96 -5.81 13.20
C GLY A 170 4.59 -5.03 12.05
N LEU A 171 3.81 -4.74 11.00
CA LEU A 171 4.27 -3.94 9.86
C LEU A 171 4.68 -2.52 10.27
N LEU A 172 4.01 -1.89 11.27
CA LEU A 172 4.43 -0.59 11.80
C LEU A 172 5.77 -0.67 12.53
N ALA A 173 6.01 -1.76 13.25
CA ALA A 173 7.30 -2.00 13.91
C ALA A 173 8.41 -2.18 12.86
N VAL A 174 8.16 -2.98 11.81
CA VAL A 174 9.09 -3.15 10.67
C VAL A 174 9.38 -1.80 10.01
N THR A 175 8.35 -0.99 9.72
CA THR A 175 8.50 0.34 9.13
C THR A 175 9.48 1.21 9.91
N LYS A 176 9.34 1.29 11.24
CA LYS A 176 10.21 2.11 12.10
C LYS A 176 11.66 1.61 12.12
N ASN A 177 11.84 0.29 12.23
CA ASN A 177 13.18 -0.30 12.28
C ASN A 177 13.92 -0.11 10.95
N LEU A 178 13.25 -0.40 9.82
CA LEU A 178 13.84 -0.26 8.50
C LEU A 178 14.10 1.22 8.13
N ALA A 179 13.24 2.15 8.58
CA ALA A 179 13.48 3.58 8.43
C ALA A 179 14.82 4.01 9.08
N THR A 180 15.14 3.46 10.26
CA THR A 180 16.39 3.74 10.94
C THR A 180 17.58 3.05 10.24
N GLU A 181 17.39 1.78 9.84
CA GLU A 181 18.45 0.99 9.21
C GLU A 181 18.85 1.55 7.83
N PHE A 182 17.86 2.00 7.03
CA PHE A 182 18.11 2.44 5.65
C PHE A 182 18.34 3.96 5.53
N ALA A 183 18.32 4.70 6.63
CA ALA A 183 18.51 6.15 6.62
C ALA A 183 19.87 6.56 6.03
N ALA A 184 20.93 5.81 6.31
CA ALA A 184 22.26 6.06 5.76
C ALA A 184 22.33 5.84 4.24
N ASP A 185 21.43 5.03 3.69
CA ASP A 185 21.28 4.80 2.25
C ASP A 185 20.37 5.86 1.59
N GLY A 186 19.84 6.83 2.33
CA GLY A 186 18.90 7.84 1.84
C GLY A 186 17.48 7.32 1.57
N ILE A 187 17.18 6.08 1.94
CA ILE A 187 15.88 5.44 1.69
C ILE A 187 14.89 5.81 2.81
N ARG A 188 13.73 6.31 2.44
CA ARG A 188 12.63 6.58 3.37
C ARG A 188 11.67 5.40 3.43
N VAL A 189 11.24 5.04 4.65
CA VAL A 189 10.29 3.92 4.87
C VAL A 189 9.14 4.44 5.72
N ASN A 190 7.93 4.44 5.16
CA ASN A 190 6.73 4.92 5.83
C ASN A 190 5.56 3.94 5.66
N ALA A 191 4.49 4.17 6.39
CA ALA A 191 3.25 3.43 6.26
C ALA A 191 2.05 4.38 6.22
N VAL A 192 0.97 3.94 5.58
CA VAL A 192 -0.36 4.52 5.74
C VAL A 192 -1.25 3.55 6.52
N ALA A 193 -2.19 4.07 7.31
CA ALA A 193 -3.16 3.27 8.06
C ALA A 193 -4.59 3.68 7.64
N PRO A 194 -5.16 3.04 6.62
CA PRO A 194 -6.51 3.31 6.16
C PRO A 194 -7.57 2.92 7.20
N GLY A 195 -8.67 3.69 7.24
CA GLY A 195 -9.96 3.25 7.77
C GLY A 195 -10.67 2.31 6.79
N THR A 196 -12.00 2.18 6.90
CA THR A 196 -12.80 1.46 5.90
C THR A 196 -12.76 2.21 4.58
N VAL A 197 -12.37 1.49 3.53
CA VAL A 197 -12.27 2.00 2.15
C VAL A 197 -13.22 1.22 1.26
N ARG A 198 -13.93 1.92 0.37
CA ARG A 198 -14.84 1.32 -0.60
C ARG A 198 -14.06 0.49 -1.62
N THR A 199 -13.99 -0.82 -1.40
CA THR A 199 -13.35 -1.79 -2.29
C THR A 199 -14.28 -2.98 -2.51
N ARG A 200 -14.01 -3.81 -3.50
CA ARG A 200 -14.81 -5.01 -3.82
C ARG A 200 -14.93 -6.01 -2.65
N VAL A 201 -14.04 -5.95 -1.67
CA VAL A 201 -14.08 -6.81 -0.46
C VAL A 201 -15.36 -6.59 0.34
N TRP A 202 -16.01 -5.43 0.20
CA TRP A 202 -17.25 -5.05 0.86
C TRP A 202 -18.51 -5.35 0.03
N GLY A 203 -18.48 -6.32 -0.90
CA GLY A 203 -19.58 -6.63 -1.80
C GLY A 203 -19.49 -5.90 -3.15
N GLU A 204 -20.56 -6.00 -3.96
CA GLU A 204 -20.58 -5.36 -5.28
C GLU A 204 -20.32 -3.86 -5.18
N ASP A 205 -19.29 -3.39 -5.87
CA ASP A 205 -18.86 -1.99 -5.87
C ASP A 205 -18.56 -1.40 -4.48
N GLY A 206 -18.29 -2.25 -3.46
CA GLY A 206 -18.02 -1.82 -2.10
C GLY A 206 -19.20 -1.15 -1.38
N LYS A 207 -20.44 -1.35 -1.85
CA LYS A 207 -21.65 -0.69 -1.31
C LYS A 207 -21.91 -1.01 0.15
N ASP A 208 -21.56 -2.21 0.62
CA ASP A 208 -21.77 -2.61 2.01
C ASP A 208 -20.89 -1.81 2.98
N SER A 209 -19.79 -1.23 2.52
CA SER A 209 -18.94 -0.38 3.35
C SER A 209 -19.65 0.89 3.85
N GLU A 210 -20.68 1.37 3.12
CA GLU A 210 -21.46 2.56 3.51
C GLU A 210 -22.16 2.39 4.87
N GLN A 211 -22.45 1.16 5.29
CA GLN A 211 -23.01 0.88 6.61
C GLN A 211 -22.07 1.37 7.73
N MET A 212 -20.78 1.47 7.46
CA MET A 212 -19.76 1.92 8.41
C MET A 212 -19.61 3.45 8.48
N ARG A 213 -20.23 4.22 7.56
CA ARG A 213 -20.03 5.68 7.45
C ARG A 213 -20.26 6.45 8.75
N HIS A 214 -21.19 5.95 9.59
CA HIS A 214 -21.52 6.59 10.87
C HIS A 214 -20.37 6.57 11.87
N MET A 215 -19.36 5.72 11.68
CA MET A 215 -18.15 5.65 12.51
C MET A 215 -17.16 6.76 12.19
N TYR A 216 -17.27 7.39 11.01
CA TYR A 216 -16.29 8.35 10.51
C TYR A 216 -16.73 9.80 10.74
N PRO A 217 -15.93 10.63 11.45
CA PRO A 217 -16.22 12.06 11.62
C PRO A 217 -16.43 12.81 10.31
N LEU A 218 -15.74 12.43 9.23
CA LEU A 218 -15.94 13.04 7.90
C LEU A 218 -17.23 12.61 7.21
N GLY A 219 -18.06 11.74 7.84
CA GLY A 219 -19.41 11.36 7.37
C GLY A 219 -19.45 10.43 6.16
N ARG A 220 -18.31 9.88 5.75
CA ARG A 220 -18.19 8.90 4.66
C ARG A 220 -17.12 7.87 4.96
N VAL A 221 -17.17 6.73 4.29
CA VAL A 221 -16.01 5.82 4.17
C VAL A 221 -14.98 6.39 3.20
N GLY A 222 -13.76 5.88 3.24
CA GLY A 222 -12.71 6.28 2.31
C GLY A 222 -12.94 5.72 0.91
N GLU A 223 -12.41 6.40 -0.09
CA GLU A 223 -12.27 5.89 -1.46
C GLU A 223 -10.80 5.44 -1.68
N PRO A 224 -10.54 4.50 -2.61
CA PRO A 224 -9.17 4.09 -2.94
C PRO A 224 -8.24 5.27 -3.24
N GLU A 225 -8.75 6.32 -3.87
CA GLU A 225 -8.02 7.54 -4.23
C GLU A 225 -7.57 8.34 -3.01
N ASP A 226 -8.31 8.32 -1.89
CA ASP A 226 -7.91 8.96 -0.63
C ASP A 226 -6.58 8.35 -0.13
N ILE A 227 -6.47 7.01 -0.23
CA ILE A 227 -5.28 6.27 0.20
C ILE A 227 -4.14 6.47 -0.80
N ALA A 228 -4.43 6.37 -2.10
CA ALA A 228 -3.46 6.57 -3.16
C ALA A 228 -2.79 7.95 -3.08
N ALA A 229 -3.54 9.00 -2.74
CA ALA A 229 -3.01 10.34 -2.53
C ALA A 229 -1.99 10.40 -1.40
N ALA A 230 -2.26 9.73 -0.27
CA ALA A 230 -1.36 9.68 0.87
C ALA A 230 -0.11 8.84 0.58
N VAL A 231 -0.26 7.68 -0.10
CA VAL A 231 0.84 6.84 -0.53
C VAL A 231 1.76 7.60 -1.47
N ALA A 232 1.21 8.28 -2.49
CA ALA A 232 1.99 9.10 -3.41
C ALA A 232 2.69 10.28 -2.71
N PHE A 233 2.03 10.94 -1.76
CA PHE A 233 2.68 11.99 -0.96
C PHE A 233 3.89 11.45 -0.20
N LEU A 234 3.74 10.35 0.56
CA LEU A 234 4.83 9.77 1.34
C LEU A 234 5.96 9.22 0.47
N ALA A 235 5.68 8.78 -0.75
CA ALA A 235 6.68 8.32 -1.71
C ALA A 235 7.45 9.47 -2.37
N SER A 236 6.88 10.68 -2.46
CA SER A 236 7.43 11.82 -3.20
C SER A 236 8.51 12.59 -2.42
N ASP A 237 9.19 13.50 -3.11
CA ASP A 237 10.16 14.42 -2.51
C ASP A 237 9.51 15.45 -1.56
N ASP A 238 8.18 15.69 -1.68
CA ASP A 238 7.44 16.52 -0.72
C ASP A 238 7.49 15.94 0.70
N ALA A 239 7.74 14.63 0.83
CA ALA A 239 7.92 13.92 2.09
C ALA A 239 9.41 13.64 2.42
N SER A 240 10.35 14.40 1.85
CA SER A 240 11.81 14.17 2.01
C SER A 240 12.31 14.18 3.45
N TRP A 241 11.56 14.79 4.38
CA TRP A 241 11.88 14.82 5.82
C TRP A 241 10.97 13.92 6.67
N ILE A 242 10.29 12.94 6.02
CA ILE A 242 9.37 12.02 6.69
C ILE A 242 9.87 10.59 6.47
N THR A 243 10.29 9.93 7.56
CA THR A 243 10.63 8.50 7.57
C THR A 243 10.26 7.87 8.91
N GLY A 244 9.94 6.58 8.94
CA GLY A 244 9.50 5.84 10.12
C GLY A 244 8.08 6.18 10.60
N HIS A 245 7.34 6.97 9.81
CA HIS A 245 6.01 7.45 10.19
C HIS A 245 4.90 6.52 9.70
N THR A 246 3.81 6.47 10.50
CA THR A 246 2.54 5.87 10.09
C THR A 246 1.51 6.97 10.01
N LEU A 247 0.99 7.22 8.81
CA LEU A 247 -0.03 8.24 8.54
C LEU A 247 -1.42 7.61 8.55
N PRO A 248 -2.29 7.87 9.54
CA PRO A 248 -3.68 7.48 9.47
C PRO A 248 -4.40 8.22 8.33
N VAL A 249 -5.13 7.47 7.50
CA VAL A 249 -5.99 7.99 6.43
C VAL A 249 -7.37 7.38 6.64
N ASP A 250 -8.07 7.89 7.62
CA ASP A 250 -9.12 7.17 8.35
C ASP A 250 -10.40 7.98 8.58
N GLY A 251 -10.55 9.13 7.93
CA GLY A 251 -11.72 9.99 8.10
C GLY A 251 -11.98 10.41 9.55
N GLY A 252 -10.97 10.26 10.44
CA GLY A 252 -11.00 10.65 11.84
C GLY A 252 -11.54 9.55 12.78
N VAL A 253 -11.67 8.29 12.34
CA VAL A 253 -12.21 7.21 13.19
C VAL A 253 -11.40 7.03 14.47
N LEU A 254 -10.08 7.17 14.41
CA LEU A 254 -9.18 7.07 15.58
C LEU A 254 -9.39 8.17 16.62
N LEU A 255 -10.05 9.28 16.27
CA LEU A 255 -10.33 10.40 17.18
C LEU A 255 -11.63 10.20 17.97
N ARG A 256 -12.46 9.23 17.61
CA ARG A 256 -13.66 8.91 18.36
C ARG A 256 -13.28 8.21 19.66
N GLY A 257 -13.31 8.97 20.74
CA GLY A 257 -13.45 8.43 22.08
C GLY A 257 -14.80 7.72 22.24
N PRO A 258 -15.02 7.01 23.39
CA PRO A 258 -16.35 6.50 23.71
C PRO A 258 -17.35 7.64 23.59
N GLY A 259 -18.40 7.44 22.77
CA GLY A 259 -19.41 8.46 22.51
C GLY A 259 -20.03 8.98 23.80
N PRO A 260 -20.62 10.20 23.81
CA PRO A 260 -21.34 10.70 24.97
C PRO A 260 -22.45 9.71 25.33
N GLY A 261 -22.28 8.97 26.42
CA GLY A 261 -23.21 7.92 26.91
C GLY A 261 -22.58 6.55 27.17
N THR A 262 -21.30 6.32 26.87
CA THR A 262 -20.61 5.06 27.16
C THR A 262 -19.70 5.11 28.41
N LEU A 263 -19.64 6.26 29.11
CA LEU A 263 -19.05 6.40 30.42
C LEU A 263 -20.19 6.47 31.45
N GLY A 264 -20.79 5.33 31.73
CA GLY A 264 -21.74 5.13 32.82
C GLY A 264 -21.27 4.03 33.71
#